data_7e245f45adfdeeb736fc1b93e80ce7bc
#
_entry.id   7e245f45adfdeeb736fc1b93e80ce7bc
#
_cell.length_a   1.000
_cell.length_b   1.000
_cell.length_c   1.000
_cell.angle_alpha   90.00
_cell.angle_beta   90.00
_cell.angle_gamma   90.00
#
_symmetry.space_group_name_H-M   'P 1'
#
loop_
_entity.id
_entity.type
_entity.pdbx_description
1 polymer ?
#
loop_
_entity_poly.entity_id
_entity_poly.type
_entity_poly.pdbx_seq_one_letter_code
_entity_poly.pdbx_strand_id
1 'polypeptide(L)'
;MKKFEVTGHEPSYLPEGEWKLVWADEFDGTELDRTKWDFRLNFWGKRFDAYTDEGIVLDGKSHIELHRVEKDGRYVSPQLQTGSNSFDIPKGGTDNPWGQDEIWKLGILEAPKFVHRYGYYECRCKFQKDPSTMWSAFWTQSPSIGTRFEPEWCGIESDIMEHFHTGEITTGNIYGGYGKQFTEEGRVRYSIEEDGWHYFGMDWQPDGYVFYCDGVETARCSEHVSHVPQFVLLTTEVQGYRSSKKKKKILDPNGKEIEVATYEILDKYEDDAFIVDFVRVYDKIKK
;
A
#
# COMPACT_ATOMS: atom_id res chain seq x y z
N MET A 1 10.27 17.21 14.15
CA MET A 1 9.44 16.16 14.81
C MET A 1 9.93 15.84 16.21
N LYS A 2 9.06 15.32 17.05
CA LYS A 2 9.39 14.88 18.42
C LYS A 2 9.53 13.38 18.47
N LYS A 3 10.56 12.91 19.18
CA LYS A 3 10.72 11.50 19.49
C LYS A 3 9.64 11.06 20.47
N PHE A 4 8.98 9.95 20.17
CA PHE A 4 7.99 9.28 21.02
C PHE A 4 8.50 7.88 21.34
N GLU A 5 8.79 7.63 22.62
CA GLU A 5 9.34 6.35 23.04
C GLU A 5 8.25 5.27 23.09
N VAL A 6 8.55 4.12 22.51
CA VAL A 6 7.75 2.91 22.60
C VAL A 6 8.59 1.85 23.27
N THR A 7 8.14 1.38 24.42
CA THR A 7 8.94 0.50 25.29
C THR A 7 9.29 -0.82 24.58
N GLY A 8 10.57 -1.09 24.44
CA GLY A 8 11.10 -2.31 23.84
C GLY A 8 11.24 -2.27 22.32
N HIS A 9 10.87 -1.17 21.68
CA HIS A 9 10.87 -1.01 20.23
C HIS A 9 11.57 0.29 19.81
N GLU A 10 11.82 0.42 18.51
CA GLU A 10 12.28 1.67 17.94
C GLU A 10 11.27 2.80 18.18
N PRO A 11 11.72 4.02 18.44
CA PRO A 11 10.82 5.13 18.71
C PRO A 11 10.05 5.55 17.45
N SER A 12 8.96 6.26 17.66
CA SER A 12 8.29 7.01 16.59
C SER A 12 8.80 8.45 16.51
N TYR A 13 8.59 9.10 15.37
CA TYR A 13 8.86 10.52 15.15
C TYR A 13 7.59 11.25 14.76
N LEU A 14 6.99 11.95 15.72
CA LEU A 14 5.68 12.57 15.59
C LEU A 14 5.78 14.05 15.27
N PRO A 15 4.86 14.62 14.50
CA PRO A 15 4.74 16.06 14.29
C PRO A 15 4.54 16.83 15.60
N GLU A 16 4.65 18.16 15.55
CA GLU A 16 4.41 19.00 16.74
C GLU A 16 3.00 18.78 17.29
N GLY A 17 2.92 18.68 18.61
CA GLY A 17 1.68 18.43 19.35
C GLY A 17 1.83 17.38 20.43
N GLU A 18 0.73 17.01 21.02
CA GLU A 18 0.62 15.89 21.96
C GLU A 18 -0.15 14.76 21.29
N TRP A 19 0.37 13.55 21.39
CA TRP A 19 -0.14 12.38 20.68
C TRP A 19 -0.36 11.20 21.60
N LYS A 20 -1.33 10.39 21.28
CA LYS A 20 -1.64 9.14 21.97
C LYS A 20 -1.65 8.00 20.96
N LEU A 21 -0.87 6.97 21.20
CA LEU A 21 -0.92 5.72 20.42
C LEU A 21 -2.29 5.07 20.59
N VAL A 22 -2.97 4.78 19.48
CA VAL A 22 -4.32 4.19 19.45
C VAL A 22 -4.34 2.82 18.82
N TRP A 23 -3.41 2.53 17.93
CA TRP A 23 -3.24 1.23 17.32
C TRP A 23 -1.80 1.01 16.90
N ALA A 24 -1.31 -0.20 17.03
CA ALA A 24 0.01 -0.59 16.58
C ALA A 24 0.10 -2.07 16.23
N ASP A 25 1.02 -2.40 15.35
CA ASP A 25 1.62 -3.71 15.24
C ASP A 25 3.15 -3.57 15.17
N GLU A 26 3.81 -4.20 16.12
CA GLU A 26 5.27 -4.23 16.26
C GLU A 26 5.85 -5.52 15.65
N PHE A 27 5.01 -6.38 15.14
CA PHE A 27 5.36 -7.66 14.50
C PHE A 27 6.26 -8.58 15.36
N ASP A 28 6.08 -8.56 16.68
CA ASP A 28 6.87 -9.34 17.64
C ASP A 28 6.70 -10.85 17.54
N GLY A 29 5.63 -11.29 16.91
CA GLY A 29 5.29 -12.70 16.79
C GLY A 29 6.07 -13.44 15.73
N THR A 30 5.79 -14.73 15.61
CA THR A 30 6.28 -15.61 14.53
C THR A 30 5.18 -15.96 13.53
N GLU A 31 3.97 -15.48 13.77
CA GLU A 31 2.79 -15.65 12.91
C GLU A 31 2.05 -14.33 12.78
N LEU A 32 1.41 -14.12 11.64
CA LEU A 32 0.60 -12.94 11.38
C LEU A 32 -0.58 -12.84 12.35
N ASP A 33 -0.70 -11.73 13.06
CA ASP A 33 -1.86 -11.46 13.92
C ASP A 33 -3.12 -11.24 13.07
N ARG A 34 -3.90 -12.31 12.91
CA ARG A 34 -5.16 -12.30 12.13
C ARG A 34 -6.27 -11.49 12.80
N THR A 35 -6.07 -10.99 14.00
CA THR A 35 -7.01 -10.04 14.63
C THR A 35 -6.76 -8.60 14.17
N LYS A 36 -5.56 -8.30 13.67
CA LYS A 36 -5.15 -7.01 13.14
C LYS A 36 -5.15 -6.96 11.62
N TRP A 37 -4.70 -8.03 10.96
CA TRP A 37 -4.46 -8.09 9.53
C TRP A 37 -5.28 -9.17 8.83
N ASP A 38 -5.58 -8.89 7.58
CA ASP A 38 -6.06 -9.87 6.63
C ASP A 38 -5.35 -9.73 5.29
N PHE A 39 -5.50 -10.73 4.41
CA PHE A 39 -4.99 -10.66 3.05
C PHE A 39 -6.02 -9.99 2.14
N ARG A 40 -5.58 -9.03 1.34
CA ARG A 40 -6.36 -8.50 0.22
C ARG A 40 -6.18 -9.45 -0.96
N LEU A 41 -7.19 -10.24 -1.25
CA LEU A 41 -7.12 -11.28 -2.26
C LEU A 41 -7.96 -10.96 -3.50
N ASN A 42 -8.76 -9.92 -3.43
CA ASN A 42 -9.65 -9.53 -4.52
C ASN A 42 -9.26 -8.16 -5.07
N PHE A 43 -9.41 -8.03 -6.37
CA PHE A 43 -9.22 -6.79 -7.10
C PHE A 43 -10.13 -6.77 -8.32
N TRP A 44 -10.64 -5.61 -8.70
CA TRP A 44 -11.56 -5.45 -9.82
C TRP A 44 -12.73 -6.42 -9.85
N GLY A 45 -13.41 -6.56 -8.71
CA GLY A 45 -14.63 -7.33 -8.58
C GLY A 45 -14.47 -8.84 -8.53
N LYS A 46 -13.25 -9.36 -8.45
CA LYS A 46 -12.97 -10.80 -8.39
C LYS A 46 -11.69 -11.13 -7.63
N ARG A 47 -11.52 -12.40 -7.29
CA ARG A 47 -10.21 -12.93 -6.87
C ARG A 47 -9.16 -12.56 -7.91
N PHE A 48 -8.06 -12.00 -7.47
CA PHE A 48 -7.01 -11.51 -8.35
C PHE A 48 -5.81 -12.45 -8.32
N ASP A 49 -5.45 -12.94 -9.48
CA ASP A 49 -4.45 -13.99 -9.62
C ASP A 49 -3.02 -13.59 -9.23
N ALA A 50 -2.71 -12.30 -9.19
CA ALA A 50 -1.41 -11.80 -8.77
C ALA A 50 -1.26 -11.68 -7.25
N TYR A 51 -2.37 -11.85 -6.48
CA TYR A 51 -2.37 -11.75 -5.02
C TYR A 51 -2.43 -13.11 -4.36
N THR A 52 -1.70 -13.25 -3.26
CA THR A 52 -1.60 -14.50 -2.50
C THR A 52 -1.69 -14.25 -0.99
N ASP A 53 -2.02 -15.29 -0.25
CA ASP A 53 -1.92 -15.40 1.20
C ASP A 53 -0.64 -16.11 1.66
N GLU A 54 0.30 -16.27 0.75
CA GLU A 54 1.66 -16.81 0.98
C GLU A 54 2.70 -15.69 0.90
N GLY A 55 3.94 -15.95 1.32
CA GLY A 55 5.06 -15.00 1.20
C GLY A 55 5.18 -14.00 2.35
N ILE A 56 4.49 -14.23 3.46
CA ILE A 56 4.68 -13.48 4.69
C ILE A 56 5.58 -14.27 5.63
N VAL A 57 6.63 -13.62 6.13
CA VAL A 57 7.54 -14.17 7.12
C VAL A 57 7.65 -13.20 8.29
N LEU A 58 7.49 -13.70 9.51
CA LEU A 58 7.80 -12.97 10.74
C LEU A 58 9.01 -13.60 11.39
N ASP A 59 10.03 -12.81 11.68
CA ASP A 59 11.31 -13.28 12.18
C ASP A 59 11.33 -13.55 13.71
N GLY A 60 10.25 -13.19 14.41
CA GLY A 60 10.14 -13.25 15.87
C GLY A 60 11.01 -12.21 16.58
N LYS A 61 11.47 -11.18 15.88
CA LYS A 61 12.35 -10.10 16.35
C LYS A 61 11.83 -8.73 15.94
N SER A 62 10.51 -8.57 15.89
CA SER A 62 9.82 -7.34 15.49
C SER A 62 9.94 -6.99 14.00
N HIS A 63 9.98 -7.98 13.11
CA HIS A 63 9.94 -7.71 11.68
C HIS A 63 8.96 -8.62 10.96
N ILE A 64 8.22 -8.02 10.02
CA ILE A 64 7.47 -8.75 8.99
C ILE A 64 8.10 -8.52 7.63
N GLU A 65 8.26 -9.59 6.88
CA GLU A 65 8.78 -9.56 5.51
C GLU A 65 7.69 -9.98 4.53
N LEU A 66 7.54 -9.18 3.48
CA LEU A 66 6.61 -9.45 2.38
C LEU A 66 7.44 -9.87 1.15
N HIS A 67 7.37 -11.14 0.81
CA HIS A 67 8.09 -11.76 -0.31
C HIS A 67 7.17 -11.99 -1.50
N ARG A 68 7.71 -11.84 -2.70
CA ARG A 68 7.06 -12.45 -3.87
C ARG A 68 7.22 -13.98 -3.82
N VAL A 69 6.25 -14.68 -4.36
CA VAL A 69 6.21 -16.14 -4.37
C VAL A 69 6.02 -16.62 -5.81
N GLU A 70 6.75 -17.65 -6.21
CA GLU A 70 6.45 -18.35 -7.46
C GLU A 70 5.30 -19.33 -7.24
N LYS A 71 4.25 -19.22 -8.05
CA LYS A 71 3.08 -20.07 -8.00
C LYS A 71 2.57 -20.34 -9.43
N ASP A 72 2.48 -21.60 -9.79
CA ASP A 72 2.00 -22.03 -11.12
C ASP A 72 2.76 -21.38 -12.29
N GLY A 73 4.09 -21.24 -12.15
CA GLY A 73 4.98 -20.66 -13.17
C GLY A 73 4.85 -19.15 -13.34
N ARG A 74 4.38 -18.45 -12.33
CA ARG A 74 4.31 -16.98 -12.26
C ARG A 74 4.61 -16.49 -10.86
N TYR A 75 5.00 -15.21 -10.75
CA TYR A 75 5.18 -14.58 -9.47
C TYR A 75 3.90 -13.89 -9.01
N VAL A 76 3.60 -14.05 -7.73
CA VAL A 76 2.49 -13.45 -7.00
C VAL A 76 3.03 -12.80 -5.72
N SER A 77 2.27 -11.92 -5.11
CA SER A 77 2.71 -11.20 -3.92
C SER A 77 1.61 -11.04 -2.88
N PRO A 78 1.95 -11.01 -1.59
CA PRO A 78 1.00 -10.76 -0.53
C PRO A 78 0.60 -9.29 -0.48
N GLN A 79 -0.67 -9.06 -0.14
CA GLN A 79 -1.25 -7.75 0.10
C GLN A 79 -1.93 -7.80 1.46
N LEU A 80 -1.37 -7.13 2.46
CA LEU A 80 -1.95 -7.06 3.81
C LEU A 80 -2.82 -5.83 3.98
N GLN A 81 -3.91 -5.97 4.72
CA GLN A 81 -4.83 -4.89 5.05
C GLN A 81 -5.41 -5.05 6.46
N THR A 82 -5.69 -3.93 7.11
CA THR A 82 -6.52 -3.91 8.32
C THR A 82 -8.02 -3.74 7.98
N GLY A 83 -8.32 -3.54 6.72
CA GLY A 83 -9.66 -3.45 6.16
C GLY A 83 -10.37 -4.79 6.10
N SER A 84 -11.39 -4.83 5.28
CA SER A 84 -12.08 -6.07 4.94
C SER A 84 -11.48 -6.70 3.70
N ASN A 85 -11.71 -7.99 3.52
CA ASN A 85 -11.47 -8.66 2.24
C ASN A 85 -12.51 -8.18 1.22
N SER A 86 -12.20 -7.04 0.60
CA SER A 86 -13.09 -6.31 -0.29
C SER A 86 -12.68 -6.52 -1.74
N PHE A 87 -13.54 -6.13 -2.64
CA PHE A 87 -13.26 -6.08 -4.07
C PHE A 87 -13.97 -4.90 -4.72
N ASP A 88 -13.37 -4.34 -5.75
CA ASP A 88 -14.01 -3.32 -6.57
C ASP A 88 -15.18 -3.91 -7.35
N ILE A 89 -16.23 -3.15 -7.51
CA ILE A 89 -17.39 -3.53 -8.33
C ILE A 89 -17.52 -2.53 -9.47
N PRO A 90 -16.75 -2.66 -10.55
CA PRO A 90 -16.89 -1.82 -11.72
C PRO A 90 -18.25 -2.06 -12.36
N LYS A 91 -18.91 -0.98 -12.76
CA LYS A 91 -20.17 -1.02 -13.46
C LYS A 91 -19.91 -1.46 -14.91
N GLY A 92 -20.26 -2.67 -15.26
CA GLY A 92 -20.02 -3.19 -16.59
C GLY A 92 -19.04 -4.37 -16.63
N GLY A 93 -18.34 -4.65 -15.55
CA GLY A 93 -17.60 -5.90 -15.34
C GLY A 93 -16.51 -6.16 -16.38
N THR A 94 -15.68 -5.16 -16.69
CA THR A 94 -14.68 -5.28 -17.73
C THR A 94 -13.34 -5.78 -17.22
N ASP A 95 -12.56 -6.42 -18.10
CA ASP A 95 -11.20 -6.87 -17.79
C ASP A 95 -10.17 -5.71 -17.75
N ASN A 96 -10.53 -4.55 -18.26
CA ASN A 96 -9.77 -3.31 -18.14
C ASN A 96 -10.68 -2.16 -17.72
N PRO A 97 -10.97 -2.02 -16.46
CA PRO A 97 -11.93 -1.06 -15.95
C PRO A 97 -11.48 0.40 -15.99
N TRP A 98 -10.19 0.68 -16.12
CA TRP A 98 -9.65 2.04 -16.10
C TRP A 98 -10.29 2.97 -17.14
N GLY A 99 -10.93 4.00 -16.65
CA GLY A 99 -11.58 5.02 -17.48
C GLY A 99 -12.89 4.59 -18.16
N GLN A 100 -13.45 3.43 -17.81
CA GLN A 100 -14.70 2.94 -18.39
C GLN A 100 -15.92 3.28 -17.55
N ASP A 101 -15.82 3.14 -16.23
CA ASP A 101 -16.90 3.48 -15.32
C ASP A 101 -16.72 4.86 -14.70
N GLU A 102 -17.84 5.54 -14.46
CA GLU A 102 -17.83 6.84 -13.79
C GLU A 102 -17.67 6.71 -12.29
N ILE A 103 -18.24 5.67 -11.71
CA ILE A 103 -18.22 5.39 -10.27
C ILE A 103 -17.88 3.93 -10.04
N TRP A 104 -16.89 3.70 -9.19
CA TRP A 104 -16.53 2.38 -8.67
C TRP A 104 -16.75 2.31 -7.18
N LYS A 105 -17.39 1.27 -6.74
CA LYS A 105 -17.60 0.98 -5.33
C LYS A 105 -16.92 -0.32 -4.93
N LEU A 106 -16.61 -0.44 -3.64
CA LEU A 106 -16.11 -1.69 -3.08
C LEU A 106 -17.28 -2.58 -2.64
N GLY A 107 -17.19 -3.87 -2.95
CA GLY A 107 -17.96 -4.92 -2.30
C GLY A 107 -17.25 -5.35 -1.02
N ILE A 108 -17.96 -5.41 0.09
CA ILE A 108 -17.39 -5.76 1.39
C ILE A 108 -17.75 -7.22 1.67
N LEU A 109 -16.75 -8.09 1.84
CA LEU A 109 -16.92 -9.51 2.16
C LEU A 109 -16.84 -9.79 3.65
N GLU A 110 -16.06 -9.02 4.38
CA GLU A 110 -15.84 -9.18 5.81
C GLU A 110 -15.79 -7.82 6.52
N ALA A 111 -16.05 -7.81 7.83
CA ALA A 111 -15.91 -6.60 8.62
C ALA A 111 -14.43 -6.20 8.73
N PRO A 112 -14.08 -4.91 8.63
CA PRO A 112 -12.70 -4.46 8.83
C PRO A 112 -12.24 -4.72 10.28
N LYS A 113 -10.97 -5.08 10.42
CA LYS A 113 -10.33 -5.31 11.73
C LYS A 113 -9.95 -4.01 12.41
N PHE A 114 -9.53 -3.02 11.63
CA PHE A 114 -9.24 -1.66 12.08
C PHE A 114 -9.53 -0.67 10.96
N VAL A 115 -10.27 0.37 11.31
CA VAL A 115 -10.44 1.60 10.51
C VAL A 115 -10.30 2.78 11.44
N HIS A 116 -9.69 3.85 10.96
CA HIS A 116 -9.48 5.04 11.78
C HIS A 116 -9.64 6.31 10.94
N ARG A 117 -10.00 7.40 11.58
CA ARG A 117 -10.21 8.69 10.96
C ARG A 117 -9.34 9.74 11.62
N TYR A 118 -8.56 10.44 10.81
CA TYR A 118 -7.56 11.40 11.26
C TYR A 118 -6.40 10.75 12.03
N GLY A 119 -5.50 11.59 12.54
CA GLY A 119 -4.36 11.14 13.31
C GLY A 119 -3.06 11.10 12.52
N TYR A 120 -2.04 10.56 13.13
CA TYR A 120 -0.75 10.34 12.51
C TYR A 120 -0.54 8.85 12.27
N TYR A 121 -0.28 8.49 11.04
CA TYR A 121 0.01 7.12 10.61
C TYR A 121 1.49 7.00 10.33
N GLU A 122 2.17 6.04 10.90
CA GLU A 122 3.60 5.85 10.74
C GLU A 122 3.96 4.40 10.47
N CYS A 123 4.89 4.21 9.55
CA CYS A 123 5.53 2.93 9.26
C CYS A 123 7.05 3.13 9.25
N ARG A 124 7.78 2.20 9.89
CA ARG A 124 9.22 2.07 9.71
C ARG A 124 9.50 0.84 8.87
N CYS A 125 10.19 1.02 7.76
CA CYS A 125 10.39 -0.06 6.80
C CYS A 125 11.74 0.03 6.11
N LYS A 126 12.10 -1.08 5.45
CA LYS A 126 13.25 -1.22 4.57
C LYS A 126 12.78 -1.77 3.24
N PHE A 127 13.26 -1.18 2.13
CA PHE A 127 12.80 -1.54 0.81
C PHE A 127 13.35 -2.87 0.31
N GLN A 128 12.62 -3.44 -0.65
CA GLN A 128 13.18 -4.45 -1.54
C GLN A 128 14.35 -3.86 -2.34
N LYS A 129 15.30 -4.71 -2.71
CA LYS A 129 16.52 -4.32 -3.44
C LYS A 129 16.26 -3.96 -4.89
N ASP A 130 15.22 -4.53 -5.49
CA ASP A 130 14.89 -4.31 -6.89
C ASP A 130 13.45 -3.81 -7.07
N PRO A 131 13.24 -2.49 -7.13
CA PRO A 131 11.92 -1.90 -7.36
C PRO A 131 11.37 -2.17 -8.76
N SER A 132 12.18 -2.71 -9.69
CA SER A 132 11.70 -3.10 -11.01
C SER A 132 10.85 -4.38 -10.98
N THR A 133 10.97 -5.17 -9.93
CA THR A 133 10.26 -6.45 -9.78
C THR A 133 9.14 -6.42 -8.76
N MET A 134 9.19 -5.50 -7.81
CA MET A 134 8.22 -5.36 -6.74
C MET A 134 7.85 -3.88 -6.55
N TRP A 135 6.61 -3.65 -6.22
CA TRP A 135 6.07 -2.33 -5.89
C TRP A 135 5.61 -2.37 -4.43
N SER A 136 6.46 -1.91 -3.53
CA SER A 136 6.15 -1.88 -2.12
C SER A 136 5.45 -0.59 -1.74
N ALA A 137 4.43 -0.70 -0.89
CA ALA A 137 3.68 0.47 -0.44
C ALA A 137 3.16 0.35 0.99
N PHE A 138 3.17 1.50 1.67
CA PHE A 138 2.43 1.77 2.89
C PHE A 138 1.41 2.86 2.59
N TRP A 139 0.14 2.52 2.70
CA TRP A 139 -0.94 3.38 2.27
C TRP A 139 -2.24 3.14 3.04
N THR A 140 -3.21 3.99 2.84
CA THR A 140 -4.53 3.86 3.44
C THR A 140 -5.63 4.02 2.39
N GLN A 141 -6.77 3.39 2.63
CA GLN A 141 -7.90 3.46 1.71
C GLN A 141 -9.21 3.54 2.49
N SER A 142 -10.16 4.32 1.99
CA SER A 142 -11.52 4.38 2.53
C SER A 142 -12.36 3.24 1.99
N PRO A 143 -13.15 2.55 2.83
CA PRO A 143 -14.04 1.47 2.38
C PRO A 143 -15.11 1.92 1.38
N SER A 144 -15.42 3.20 1.34
CA SER A 144 -16.43 3.80 0.48
C SER A 144 -15.88 4.57 -0.72
N ILE A 145 -14.57 4.47 -0.97
CA ILE A 145 -13.96 5.10 -2.15
C ILE A 145 -14.69 4.66 -3.42
N GLY A 146 -14.93 5.59 -4.34
CA GLY A 146 -15.61 5.32 -5.61
C GLY A 146 -17.12 5.16 -5.53
N THR A 147 -17.75 5.27 -4.35
CA THR A 147 -19.22 5.27 -4.24
C THR A 147 -19.83 6.62 -4.64
N ARG A 148 -19.03 7.67 -4.59
CA ARG A 148 -19.34 9.06 -4.98
C ARG A 148 -18.08 9.71 -5.54
N PHE A 149 -18.19 10.94 -5.98
CA PHE A 149 -17.04 11.74 -6.44
C PHE A 149 -16.46 12.64 -5.35
N GLU A 150 -17.30 13.01 -4.36
CA GLU A 150 -16.90 13.92 -3.30
C GLU A 150 -16.08 13.20 -2.24
N PRO A 151 -14.74 13.44 -2.15
CA PRO A 151 -13.85 12.71 -1.27
C PRO A 151 -14.16 12.94 0.22
N GLU A 152 -14.76 14.06 0.58
CA GLU A 152 -15.20 14.36 1.95
C GLU A 152 -16.21 13.31 2.46
N TRP A 153 -16.98 12.71 1.57
CA TRP A 153 -18.06 11.79 1.90
C TRP A 153 -17.81 10.33 1.53
N CYS A 154 -17.01 10.07 0.51
CA CYS A 154 -16.68 8.70 0.10
C CYS A 154 -15.26 8.29 0.48
N GLY A 155 -14.44 9.27 0.88
CA GLY A 155 -13.06 9.02 1.22
C GLY A 155 -12.15 8.92 0.01
N ILE A 156 -10.91 8.61 0.31
CA ILE A 156 -9.80 8.61 -0.63
C ILE A 156 -8.91 7.39 -0.43
N GLU A 157 -7.92 7.24 -1.30
CA GLU A 157 -6.69 6.51 -1.09
C GLU A 157 -5.58 7.51 -0.74
N SER A 158 -4.79 7.22 0.26
CA SER A 158 -3.62 8.03 0.63
C SER A 158 -2.38 7.16 0.57
N ASP A 159 -1.53 7.43 -0.42
CA ASP A 159 -0.25 6.74 -0.59
C ASP A 159 0.79 7.45 0.27
N ILE A 160 1.08 6.89 1.44
CA ILE A 160 2.05 7.47 2.36
C ILE A 160 3.46 7.21 1.85
N MET A 161 3.69 6.02 1.30
CA MET A 161 4.92 5.63 0.65
C MET A 161 4.63 4.61 -0.45
N GLU A 162 5.15 4.86 -1.63
CA GLU A 162 5.22 3.90 -2.74
C GLU A 162 6.64 3.85 -3.30
N HIS A 163 7.21 2.64 -3.34
CA HIS A 163 8.52 2.38 -3.87
C HIS A 163 8.45 1.43 -5.07
N PHE A 164 8.49 1.98 -6.27
CA PHE A 164 8.43 1.26 -7.55
C PHE A 164 9.38 1.83 -8.61
N HIS A 165 10.22 2.78 -8.22
CA HIS A 165 11.33 3.32 -9.02
C HIS A 165 12.58 3.40 -8.16
N THR A 166 13.72 3.03 -8.74
CA THR A 166 15.01 3.06 -8.06
C THR A 166 15.34 4.46 -7.56
N GLY A 167 15.67 4.58 -6.27
CA GLY A 167 16.09 5.84 -5.64
C GLY A 167 14.98 6.87 -5.48
N GLU A 168 13.72 6.50 -5.68
CA GLU A 168 12.59 7.44 -5.62
C GLU A 168 11.40 6.88 -4.84
N ILE A 169 10.75 7.76 -4.11
CA ILE A 169 9.46 7.51 -3.45
C ILE A 169 8.39 8.40 -4.05
N THR A 170 7.20 7.85 -4.21
CA THR A 170 5.99 8.60 -4.55
C THR A 170 5.08 8.66 -3.33
N THR A 171 4.47 9.82 -3.10
CA THR A 171 3.46 10.04 -2.06
C THR A 171 2.32 10.91 -2.61
N GLY A 172 1.13 10.87 -1.99
CA GLY A 172 -0.01 11.72 -2.36
C GLY A 172 -1.35 11.03 -2.17
N ASN A 173 -2.41 11.72 -2.57
CA ASN A 173 -3.78 11.25 -2.45
C ASN A 173 -4.40 10.94 -3.81
N ILE A 174 -5.29 9.96 -3.83
CA ILE A 174 -6.11 9.60 -4.98
C ILE A 174 -7.58 9.66 -4.56
N TYR A 175 -8.42 10.33 -5.33
CA TYR A 175 -9.85 10.43 -5.08
C TYR A 175 -10.69 10.31 -6.35
N GLY A 176 -12.02 10.30 -6.20
CA GLY A 176 -12.95 10.10 -7.31
C GLY A 176 -13.12 8.65 -7.72
N GLY A 177 -12.56 7.73 -6.95
CA GLY A 177 -12.51 6.30 -7.28
C GLY A 177 -11.50 5.99 -8.37
N TYR A 178 -11.62 4.84 -9.02
CA TYR A 178 -10.65 4.34 -10.01
C TYR A 178 -11.17 4.36 -11.45
N GLY A 179 -12.33 4.99 -11.67
CA GLY A 179 -12.94 5.14 -12.98
C GLY A 179 -12.54 6.43 -13.69
N LYS A 180 -13.46 7.00 -14.50
CA LYS A 180 -13.21 8.21 -15.28
C LYS A 180 -12.94 9.46 -14.44
N GLN A 181 -13.40 9.47 -13.19
CA GLN A 181 -13.25 10.60 -12.25
C GLN A 181 -12.01 10.47 -11.36
N PHE A 182 -11.16 9.47 -11.62
CA PHE A 182 -9.89 9.33 -10.96
C PHE A 182 -9.06 10.62 -11.00
N THR A 183 -8.65 11.08 -9.84
CA THR A 183 -7.86 12.30 -9.70
C THR A 183 -6.77 12.10 -8.65
N GLU A 184 -5.58 12.59 -8.95
CA GLU A 184 -4.44 12.62 -8.03
C GLU A 184 -4.29 14.03 -7.47
N GLU A 185 -3.96 14.14 -6.17
CA GLU A 185 -3.74 15.41 -5.49
C GLU A 185 -2.58 15.31 -4.50
N GLY A 186 -1.80 16.39 -4.41
CA GLY A 186 -0.60 16.40 -3.57
C GLY A 186 0.44 15.34 -3.96
N ARG A 187 0.36 14.83 -5.20
CA ARG A 187 1.25 13.78 -5.70
C ARG A 187 2.65 14.33 -5.91
N VAL A 188 3.61 13.80 -5.17
CA VAL A 188 5.02 14.21 -5.21
C VAL A 188 5.90 12.99 -5.36
N ARG A 189 6.97 13.15 -6.15
CA ARG A 189 8.05 12.18 -6.24
C ARG A 189 9.33 12.82 -5.73
N TYR A 190 10.06 12.14 -4.88
CA TYR A 190 11.30 12.64 -4.29
C TYR A 190 12.34 11.52 -4.19
N SER A 191 13.62 11.91 -4.20
CA SER A 191 14.73 10.98 -4.07
C SER A 191 14.92 10.51 -2.65
N ILE A 192 15.39 9.26 -2.50
CA ILE A 192 15.71 8.64 -1.24
C ILE A 192 16.97 7.78 -1.38
N GLU A 193 17.74 7.66 -0.31
CA GLU A 193 18.77 6.61 -0.19
C GLU A 193 18.04 5.27 0.05
N GLU A 194 18.40 4.24 -0.69
CA GLU A 194 17.68 2.95 -0.61
C GLU A 194 18.20 2.03 0.51
N ASP A 195 19.34 2.37 1.10
CA ASP A 195 19.95 1.58 2.16
C ASP A 195 19.41 1.97 3.55
N GLY A 196 19.04 0.94 4.32
CA GLY A 196 18.67 1.14 5.72
C GLY A 196 17.18 1.18 5.99
N TRP A 197 16.85 1.68 7.16
CA TRP A 197 15.49 1.83 7.66
C TRP A 197 15.01 3.27 7.50
N HIS A 198 13.78 3.43 7.03
CA HIS A 198 13.14 4.71 6.82
C HIS A 198 11.83 4.80 7.59
N TYR A 199 11.47 6.01 7.98
CA TYR A 199 10.21 6.34 8.62
C TYR A 199 9.32 7.11 7.66
N PHE A 200 8.16 6.58 7.36
CA PHE A 200 7.15 7.24 6.55
C PHE A 200 5.93 7.55 7.39
N GLY A 201 5.43 8.76 7.27
CA GLY A 201 4.28 9.19 8.05
C GLY A 201 3.33 10.13 7.31
N MET A 202 2.08 10.12 7.76
CA MET A 202 1.03 11.03 7.32
C MET A 202 0.29 11.60 8.52
N ASP A 203 0.34 12.93 8.69
CA ASP A 203 -0.54 13.67 9.59
C ASP A 203 -1.82 14.05 8.83
N TRP A 204 -2.88 13.30 9.07
CA TRP A 204 -4.20 13.57 8.53
C TRP A 204 -5.07 14.23 9.58
N GLN A 205 -5.49 15.46 9.29
CA GLN A 205 -6.36 16.26 10.15
C GLN A 205 -7.61 16.72 9.37
N PRO A 206 -8.62 17.28 10.04
CA PRO A 206 -9.82 17.78 9.35
C PRO A 206 -9.57 18.85 8.27
N ASP A 207 -8.41 19.47 8.30
CA ASP A 207 -8.00 20.58 7.44
C ASP A 207 -6.90 20.22 6.43
N GLY A 208 -6.46 18.95 6.39
CA GLY A 208 -5.49 18.52 5.38
C GLY A 208 -4.67 17.31 5.75
N TYR A 209 -3.69 17.08 4.90
CA TYR A 209 -2.70 16.01 5.00
C TYR A 209 -1.30 16.60 4.92
N VAL A 210 -0.40 16.09 5.73
CA VAL A 210 1.04 16.38 5.62
C VAL A 210 1.80 15.05 5.63
N PHE A 211 2.60 14.83 4.60
CA PHE A 211 3.39 13.61 4.43
C PHE A 211 4.83 13.84 4.86
N TYR A 212 5.45 12.82 5.43
CA TYR A 212 6.79 12.89 5.98
C TYR A 212 7.62 11.67 5.58
N CYS A 213 8.91 11.90 5.34
CA CYS A 213 9.92 10.87 5.22
C CYS A 213 11.09 11.24 6.15
N ASP A 214 11.49 10.33 7.04
CA ASP A 214 12.57 10.50 8.01
C ASP A 214 12.48 11.83 8.80
N GLY A 215 11.26 12.20 9.17
CA GLY A 215 10.97 13.40 9.91
C GLY A 215 10.96 14.71 9.10
N VAL A 216 11.16 14.63 7.79
CA VAL A 216 11.11 15.77 6.88
C VAL A 216 9.77 15.78 6.14
N GLU A 217 9.09 16.94 6.08
CA GLU A 217 7.89 17.11 5.28
C GLU A 217 8.22 16.96 3.80
N THR A 218 7.50 16.08 3.11
CA THR A 218 7.69 15.79 1.68
C THR A 218 6.57 16.33 0.81
N ALA A 219 5.35 16.34 1.34
CA ALA A 219 4.16 16.83 0.63
C ALA A 219 3.11 17.35 1.59
N ARG A 220 2.23 18.20 1.06
CA ARG A 220 1.07 18.73 1.79
C ARG A 220 -0.11 18.88 0.84
N CYS A 221 -1.30 18.57 1.33
CA CYS A 221 -2.57 18.75 0.61
C CYS A 221 -3.64 19.21 1.61
N SER A 222 -4.39 20.25 1.26
CA SER A 222 -5.46 20.82 2.09
C SER A 222 -6.80 20.91 1.40
N GLU A 223 -6.88 20.47 0.15
CA GLU A 223 -8.11 20.38 -0.61
C GLU A 223 -8.65 18.94 -0.55
N HIS A 224 -9.93 18.75 -0.79
CA HIS A 224 -10.58 17.44 -0.89
C HIS A 224 -10.28 16.48 0.28
N VAL A 225 -10.32 17.00 1.51
CA VAL A 225 -9.99 16.24 2.71
C VAL A 225 -11.07 15.21 3.01
N SER A 226 -10.67 13.96 3.12
CA SER A 226 -11.58 12.88 3.55
C SER A 226 -12.00 13.05 5.00
N HIS A 227 -13.28 12.82 5.28
CA HIS A 227 -13.84 12.70 6.62
C HIS A 227 -14.33 11.28 6.92
N VAL A 228 -13.96 10.33 6.08
CA VAL A 228 -14.34 8.92 6.18
C VAL A 228 -13.19 8.11 6.76
N PRO A 229 -13.43 7.22 7.73
CA PRO A 229 -12.38 6.34 8.24
C PRO A 229 -11.69 5.54 7.14
N GLN A 230 -10.39 5.33 7.29
CA GLN A 230 -9.56 4.56 6.36
C GLN A 230 -8.96 3.35 7.08
N PHE A 231 -8.69 2.30 6.33
CA PHE A 231 -7.91 1.15 6.77
C PHE A 231 -6.48 1.24 6.22
N VAL A 232 -5.57 0.56 6.89
CA VAL A 232 -4.15 0.55 6.54
C VAL A 232 -3.84 -0.65 5.64
N LEU A 233 -2.92 -0.44 4.71
CA LEU A 233 -2.41 -1.49 3.84
C LEU A 233 -0.87 -1.49 3.84
N LEU A 234 -0.32 -2.70 3.85
CA LEU A 234 1.07 -3.00 3.51
C LEU A 234 1.05 -3.92 2.31
N THR A 235 1.59 -3.47 1.21
CA THR A 235 1.51 -4.21 -0.03
C THR A 235 2.86 -4.31 -0.72
N THR A 236 3.06 -5.39 -1.45
CA THR A 236 4.17 -5.53 -2.36
C THR A 236 3.67 -6.18 -3.63
N GLU A 237 3.45 -5.39 -4.66
CA GLU A 237 2.91 -5.88 -5.93
C GLU A 237 4.03 -6.31 -6.85
N VAL A 238 3.89 -7.46 -7.47
CA VAL A 238 4.82 -7.87 -8.52
C VAL A 238 4.62 -6.96 -9.74
N GLN A 239 5.69 -6.37 -10.24
CA GLN A 239 5.64 -5.48 -11.40
C GLN A 239 4.91 -6.13 -12.58
N GLY A 240 4.01 -5.37 -13.18
CA GLY A 240 3.16 -5.87 -14.26
C GLY A 240 2.04 -6.79 -13.79
N TYR A 241 1.61 -6.71 -12.54
CA TYR A 241 0.51 -7.51 -11.98
C TYR A 241 -0.80 -7.38 -12.78
N ARG A 242 -1.03 -6.24 -13.40
CA ARG A 242 -2.19 -5.97 -14.28
C ARG A 242 -2.08 -6.67 -15.63
N SER A 243 -0.84 -6.95 -16.05
CA SER A 243 -0.54 -7.82 -17.18
C SER A 243 0.39 -8.91 -16.67
N SER A 244 -0.12 -9.98 -16.12
CA SER A 244 0.62 -11.05 -15.44
C SER A 244 1.84 -11.63 -16.20
N LYS A 245 2.29 -10.96 -17.27
CA LYS A 245 3.36 -11.42 -18.15
C LYS A 245 4.00 -10.22 -18.83
N LYS A 246 5.26 -9.92 -18.53
CA LYS A 246 6.09 -9.19 -19.50
C LYS A 246 6.12 -10.04 -20.78
N LYS A 247 5.72 -9.46 -21.88
CA LYS A 247 5.77 -10.13 -23.17
C LYS A 247 7.10 -9.79 -23.84
N LYS A 248 7.80 -10.80 -24.31
CA LYS A 248 8.99 -10.67 -25.14
C LYS A 248 8.68 -11.23 -26.51
N LYS A 249 9.03 -10.53 -27.55
CA LYS A 249 8.96 -11.02 -28.91
C LYS A 249 10.15 -11.94 -29.16
N ILE A 250 9.87 -13.16 -29.58
CA ILE A 250 10.86 -14.13 -30.03
C ILE A 250 10.45 -14.67 -31.39
N LEU A 251 11.40 -15.24 -32.11
CA LEU A 251 11.09 -16.02 -33.31
C LEU A 251 10.79 -17.48 -32.92
N ASP A 252 9.69 -17.99 -33.39
CA ASP A 252 9.38 -19.42 -33.29
C ASP A 252 10.32 -20.26 -34.20
N PRO A 253 10.33 -21.59 -34.12
CA PRO A 253 11.15 -22.43 -34.95
C PRO A 253 10.93 -22.27 -36.48
N ASN A 254 9.84 -21.64 -36.88
CA ASN A 254 9.50 -21.36 -38.28
C ASN A 254 9.89 -19.94 -38.71
N GLY A 255 10.55 -19.17 -37.82
CA GLY A 255 10.96 -17.80 -38.07
C GLY A 255 9.84 -16.76 -37.93
N LYS A 256 8.68 -17.12 -37.37
CA LYS A 256 7.58 -16.19 -37.12
C LYS A 256 7.77 -15.51 -35.74
N GLU A 257 7.59 -14.20 -35.74
CA GLU A 257 7.58 -13.43 -34.47
C GLU A 257 6.34 -13.83 -33.66
N ILE A 258 6.58 -14.29 -32.41
CA ILE A 258 5.56 -14.60 -31.42
C ILE A 258 5.88 -13.87 -30.11
N GLU A 259 4.84 -13.51 -29.37
CA GLU A 259 5.00 -12.98 -28.00
C GLU A 259 4.96 -14.13 -27.01
N VAL A 260 6.02 -14.24 -26.21
CA VAL A 260 6.08 -15.18 -25.07
C VAL A 260 6.17 -14.43 -23.76
N ALA A 261 5.60 -15.01 -22.73
CA ALA A 261 5.76 -14.52 -21.39
C ALA A 261 7.20 -14.75 -20.94
N THR A 262 7.82 -13.77 -20.31
CA THR A 262 9.15 -13.92 -19.72
C THR A 262 9.15 -13.53 -18.25
N TYR A 263 9.81 -14.37 -17.46
CA TYR A 263 10.08 -14.12 -16.03
C TYR A 263 11.58 -13.84 -15.80
N GLU A 264 12.33 -13.48 -16.85
CA GLU A 264 13.80 -13.39 -16.87
C GLU A 264 14.42 -12.44 -15.81
N ILE A 265 13.61 -11.62 -15.15
CA ILE A 265 14.13 -10.59 -14.23
C ILE A 265 14.24 -11.10 -12.80
N LEU A 266 13.65 -12.23 -12.49
CA LEU A 266 13.25 -12.57 -11.13
C LEU A 266 14.20 -13.49 -10.37
N ASP A 267 15.01 -14.27 -11.09
CA ASP A 267 15.96 -15.21 -10.48
C ASP A 267 17.09 -14.50 -9.70
N LYS A 268 17.35 -13.25 -10.03
CA LYS A 268 18.46 -12.47 -9.43
C LYS A 268 18.19 -12.06 -7.96
N TYR A 269 16.93 -12.06 -7.51
CA TYR A 269 16.52 -11.54 -6.20
C TYR A 269 15.48 -12.45 -5.56
N GLU A 270 15.75 -13.77 -5.51
CA GLU A 270 14.82 -14.75 -4.93
C GLU A 270 14.44 -14.43 -3.48
N ASP A 271 15.41 -13.93 -2.69
CA ASP A 271 15.23 -13.58 -1.28
C ASP A 271 14.90 -12.11 -1.06
N ASP A 272 14.43 -11.40 -2.09
CA ASP A 272 14.10 -9.99 -1.97
C ASP A 272 12.74 -9.77 -1.30
N ALA A 273 12.69 -8.85 -0.35
CA ALA A 273 11.50 -8.58 0.44
C ALA A 273 11.33 -7.09 0.76
N PHE A 274 10.08 -6.70 0.92
CA PHE A 274 9.72 -5.49 1.64
C PHE A 274 9.62 -5.82 3.12
N ILE A 275 10.43 -5.16 3.95
CA ILE A 275 10.56 -5.47 5.38
C ILE A 275 9.98 -4.32 6.20
N VAL A 276 9.08 -4.63 7.12
CA VAL A 276 8.43 -3.65 8.00
C VAL A 276 8.73 -3.98 9.45
N ASP A 277 9.21 -2.99 10.19
CA ASP A 277 9.48 -3.06 11.62
C ASP A 277 8.19 -2.82 12.43
N PHE A 278 7.49 -1.74 12.13
CA PHE A 278 6.21 -1.46 12.76
C PHE A 278 5.26 -0.64 11.88
N VAL A 279 3.99 -0.72 12.24
CA VAL A 279 2.95 0.22 11.81
C VAL A 279 2.23 0.75 13.05
N ARG A 280 2.12 2.09 13.17
CA ARG A 280 1.50 2.76 14.32
C ARG A 280 0.55 3.84 13.89
N VAL A 281 -0.53 3.99 14.65
CA VAL A 281 -1.53 5.06 14.45
C VAL A 281 -1.74 5.81 15.75
N TYR A 282 -1.73 7.14 15.67
CA TYR A 282 -1.80 8.05 16.81
C TYR A 282 -2.93 9.04 16.66
N ASP A 283 -3.63 9.31 17.73
CA ASP A 283 -4.56 10.44 17.85
C ASP A 283 -3.84 11.70 18.33
N LYS A 284 -4.17 12.83 17.74
CA LYS A 284 -3.74 14.14 18.26
C LYS A 284 -4.60 14.53 19.45
N ILE A 285 -3.96 14.74 20.59
CA ILE A 285 -4.65 15.19 21.80
C ILE A 285 -5.03 16.65 21.61
N LYS A 286 -6.34 16.93 21.59
CA LYS A 286 -6.83 18.31 21.57
C LYS A 286 -6.67 18.91 22.97
N LYS A 287 -6.02 20.06 23.02
CA LYS A 287 -5.96 20.89 24.26
C LYS A 287 -7.29 21.54 24.52
#